data_c9acb66a19ca9a869b899b376a0bcf2d
#
_entry.id   c9acb66a19ca9a869b899b376a0bcf2d
#
_cell.length_a   1.000
_cell.length_b   1.000
_cell.length_c   1.000
_cell.angle_alpha   90.00
_cell.angle_beta   90.00
_cell.angle_gamma   90.00
#
_symmetry.space_group_name_H-M   'P 1'
#
loop_
_entity.id
_entity.type
_entity.pdbx_description
1 polymer ?
#
loop_
_entity_poly.entity_id
_entity_poly.type
_entity_poly.pdbx_seq_one_letter_code
_entity_poly.pdbx_strand_id
1 'polypeptide(L)'
;MAEDASFALFGVGFAYGDAGTPVLSGASAEFEPGCVHMIFGPSGEGKTTLLRLLMGLERPCAGEVARPASALIAAVFQEDRLCDGMTATANIRLPHAGLHGAELREFIEHERRALKEVGIDADEAARPVRELSGGQRRRVALLRALLADADALFFDEPLRGLDAEGADRVAGFAAPLLVGKTVFWVTHDERDASRVADPVCWVLSDGVLRRMPA
;
A
#
# COMPACT_ATOMS: atom_id res chain seq x y z
N MET A 1 -2.55 -4.88 -29.68
CA MET A 1 -2.18 -3.56 -29.11
C MET A 1 -2.41 -3.70 -27.62
N ALA A 2 -1.36 -3.71 -26.81
CA ALA A 2 -1.50 -3.65 -25.37
C ALA A 2 -2.04 -2.24 -25.08
N GLU A 3 -3.32 -2.14 -24.73
CA GLU A 3 -3.86 -0.93 -24.13
C GLU A 3 -3.09 -0.72 -22.83
N ASP A 4 -2.45 0.41 -22.77
CA ASP A 4 -1.50 0.82 -21.76
C ASP A 4 -2.17 0.78 -20.39
N ALA A 5 -1.78 -0.21 -19.63
CA ALA A 5 -2.33 -0.53 -18.32
C ALA A 5 -1.71 0.38 -17.25
N SER A 6 -1.75 1.71 -17.44
CA SER A 6 -1.25 2.68 -16.47
C SER A 6 -2.37 3.22 -15.59
N PHE A 7 -2.03 3.56 -14.36
CA PHE A 7 -2.92 4.35 -13.51
C PHE A 7 -2.84 5.82 -13.93
N ALA A 8 -4.00 6.47 -14.08
CA ALA A 8 -4.05 7.89 -14.39
C ALA A 8 -5.31 8.57 -13.82
N LEU A 9 -5.22 9.88 -13.65
CA LEU A 9 -6.32 10.76 -13.23
C LEU A 9 -6.49 11.82 -14.31
N PHE A 10 -7.73 12.03 -14.76
CA PHE A 10 -8.08 13.03 -15.76
C PHE A 10 -9.14 13.98 -15.21
N GLY A 11 -8.73 15.14 -14.68
CA GLY A 11 -9.61 16.15 -14.14
C GLY A 11 -10.48 15.67 -12.97
N VAL A 12 -9.95 14.80 -12.12
CA VAL A 12 -10.71 14.13 -11.06
C VAL A 12 -11.13 15.10 -9.98
N GLY A 13 -12.45 15.23 -9.79
CA GLY A 13 -13.07 15.89 -8.64
C GLY A 13 -13.75 14.87 -7.73
N PHE A 14 -13.64 15.05 -6.42
CA PHE A 14 -14.29 14.20 -5.44
C PHE A 14 -14.68 14.95 -4.16
N ALA A 15 -15.88 14.67 -3.65
CA ALA A 15 -16.37 15.10 -2.35
C ALA A 15 -17.14 13.96 -1.68
N TYR A 16 -17.16 13.92 -0.35
CA TYR A 16 -18.01 13.00 0.39
C TYR A 16 -19.41 13.61 0.59
N GLY A 17 -20.46 12.89 0.14
CA GLY A 17 -21.84 13.35 0.22
C GLY A 17 -22.18 14.46 -0.77
N ASP A 18 -23.47 14.73 -0.95
CA ASP A 18 -23.98 15.61 -2.02
C ASP A 18 -23.66 17.11 -1.83
N ALA A 19 -23.35 17.54 -0.60
CA ALA A 19 -23.02 18.93 -0.26
C ALA A 19 -21.64 19.04 0.42
N GLY A 20 -20.77 18.01 0.24
CA GLY A 20 -19.48 17.95 0.91
C GLY A 20 -18.45 18.94 0.38
N THR A 21 -17.54 19.34 1.24
CA THR A 21 -16.35 20.10 0.81
C THR A 21 -15.53 19.24 -0.17
N PRO A 22 -15.13 19.80 -1.33
CA PRO A 22 -14.28 19.08 -2.28
C PRO A 22 -13.00 18.59 -1.62
N VAL A 23 -12.70 17.29 -1.75
CA VAL A 23 -11.47 16.66 -1.30
C VAL A 23 -10.42 16.66 -2.41
N LEU A 24 -10.88 16.45 -3.67
CA LEU A 24 -10.07 16.62 -4.86
C LEU A 24 -10.75 17.58 -5.83
N SER A 25 -9.96 18.44 -6.49
CA SER A 25 -10.45 19.52 -7.35
C SER A 25 -9.69 19.52 -8.68
N GLY A 26 -10.17 18.71 -9.63
CA GLY A 26 -9.55 18.64 -10.97
C GLY A 26 -8.18 17.98 -11.00
N ALA A 27 -7.91 17.02 -10.12
CA ALA A 27 -6.63 16.33 -10.06
C ALA A 27 -6.35 15.59 -11.36
N SER A 28 -5.17 15.82 -11.95
CA SER A 28 -4.71 15.13 -13.15
C SER A 28 -3.27 14.67 -12.96
N ALA A 29 -3.01 13.40 -13.24
CA ALA A 29 -1.69 12.78 -13.13
C ALA A 29 -1.63 11.50 -13.95
N GLU A 30 -0.48 11.20 -14.54
CA GLU A 30 -0.16 9.91 -15.12
C GLU A 30 0.94 9.26 -14.29
N PHE A 31 0.75 7.99 -13.92
CA PHE A 31 1.66 7.27 -13.05
C PHE A 31 2.43 6.23 -13.86
N GLU A 32 3.74 6.35 -13.85
CA GLU A 32 4.66 5.47 -14.59
C GLU A 32 4.56 4.04 -14.02
N PRO A 33 4.27 3.02 -14.86
CA PRO A 33 4.23 1.63 -14.41
C PRO A 33 5.59 1.17 -13.86
N GLY A 34 5.56 0.31 -12.85
CA GLY A 34 6.77 -0.27 -12.26
C GLY A 34 7.57 0.69 -11.37
N CYS A 35 7.03 1.88 -11.06
CA CYS A 35 7.66 2.89 -10.21
C CYS A 35 6.97 2.97 -8.84
N VAL A 36 7.72 3.45 -7.85
CA VAL A 36 7.17 3.82 -6.55
C VAL A 36 6.78 5.29 -6.57
N HIS A 37 5.48 5.57 -6.48
CA HIS A 37 4.91 6.91 -6.39
C HIS A 37 4.66 7.25 -4.93
N MET A 38 5.49 8.13 -4.37
CA MET A 38 5.31 8.63 -3.01
C MET A 38 4.46 9.90 -3.01
N ILE A 39 3.38 9.91 -2.25
CA ILE A 39 2.42 11.00 -2.21
C ILE A 39 2.45 11.63 -0.82
N PHE A 40 2.97 12.84 -0.75
CA PHE A 40 3.07 13.64 0.45
C PHE A 40 1.91 14.63 0.58
N GLY A 41 1.71 15.13 1.77
CA GLY A 41 0.73 16.18 2.05
C GLY A 41 0.28 16.15 3.52
N PRO A 42 -0.28 17.25 4.03
CA PRO A 42 -0.82 17.31 5.39
C PRO A 42 -1.92 16.28 5.65
N SER A 43 -2.20 16.00 6.92
CA SER A 43 -3.34 15.15 7.29
C SER A 43 -4.65 15.83 6.90
N GLY A 44 -5.58 15.04 6.34
CA GLY A 44 -6.89 15.58 5.90
C GLY A 44 -6.94 16.03 4.44
N GLU A 45 -5.84 16.18 3.73
CA GLU A 45 -5.77 16.64 2.33
C GLU A 45 -6.35 15.64 1.29
N GLY A 46 -6.83 14.48 1.71
CA GLY A 46 -7.46 13.54 0.78
C GLY A 46 -6.53 12.45 0.22
N LYS A 47 -5.33 12.24 0.79
CA LYS A 47 -4.40 11.21 0.33
C LYS A 47 -5.01 9.79 0.36
N THR A 48 -5.66 9.42 1.45
CA THR A 48 -6.42 8.15 1.57
C THR A 48 -7.54 8.07 0.52
N THR A 49 -8.22 9.18 0.26
CA THR A 49 -9.26 9.27 -0.77
C THR A 49 -8.69 9.05 -2.16
N LEU A 50 -7.55 9.65 -2.46
CA LEU A 50 -6.82 9.43 -3.72
C LEU A 50 -6.48 7.95 -3.92
N LEU A 51 -5.93 7.27 -2.89
CA LEU A 51 -5.68 5.84 -2.97
C LEU A 51 -6.96 5.04 -3.22
N ARG A 52 -8.07 5.37 -2.54
CA ARG A 52 -9.36 4.70 -2.73
C ARG A 52 -9.91 4.85 -4.15
N LEU A 53 -9.76 6.04 -4.74
CA LEU A 53 -10.13 6.30 -6.13
C LEU A 53 -9.28 5.46 -7.10
N LEU A 54 -7.96 5.44 -6.93
CA LEU A 54 -7.04 4.65 -7.75
C LEU A 54 -7.31 3.13 -7.62
N MET A 55 -7.66 2.64 -6.43
CA MET A 55 -8.08 1.26 -6.21
C MET A 55 -9.50 0.96 -6.75
N GLY A 56 -10.29 1.99 -7.10
CA GLY A 56 -11.68 1.87 -7.52
C GLY A 56 -12.64 1.53 -6.38
N LEU A 57 -12.27 1.81 -5.15
CA LEU A 57 -13.13 1.70 -3.97
C LEU A 57 -14.07 2.90 -3.84
N GLU A 58 -13.76 4.00 -4.50
CA GLU A 58 -14.60 5.20 -4.62
C GLU A 58 -14.75 5.55 -6.11
N ARG A 59 -15.80 6.30 -6.43
CA ARG A 59 -16.05 6.83 -7.78
C ARG A 59 -15.90 8.34 -7.79
N PRO A 60 -15.19 8.92 -8.76
CA PRO A 60 -15.07 10.38 -8.85
C PRO A 60 -16.44 11.03 -9.12
N CYS A 61 -16.65 12.24 -8.59
CA CYS A 61 -17.82 13.07 -8.88
C CYS A 61 -17.67 13.76 -10.25
N ALA A 62 -16.43 13.99 -10.70
CA ALA A 62 -16.08 14.57 -11.99
C ALA A 62 -14.76 14.00 -12.49
N GLY A 63 -14.55 14.03 -13.80
CA GLY A 63 -13.34 13.48 -14.42
C GLY A 63 -13.36 11.95 -14.49
N GLU A 64 -12.19 11.37 -14.72
CA GLU A 64 -12.03 9.93 -14.92
C GLU A 64 -10.79 9.41 -14.21
N VAL A 65 -10.88 8.19 -13.67
CA VAL A 65 -9.75 7.42 -13.13
C VAL A 65 -9.50 6.23 -14.03
N ALA A 66 -8.41 6.26 -14.78
CA ALA A 66 -7.93 5.10 -15.53
C ALA A 66 -7.12 4.17 -14.63
N ARG A 67 -7.30 2.87 -14.84
CA ARG A 67 -6.57 1.81 -14.13
C ARG A 67 -6.54 0.54 -14.96
N PRO A 68 -5.51 -0.30 -14.81
CA PRO A 68 -5.44 -1.59 -15.48
C PRO A 68 -6.64 -2.46 -15.08
N ALA A 69 -7.40 -2.95 -16.05
CA ALA A 69 -8.63 -3.73 -15.80
C ALA A 69 -8.35 -5.09 -15.13
N SER A 70 -7.16 -5.66 -15.37
CA SER A 70 -6.77 -6.99 -14.88
C SER A 70 -5.71 -6.96 -13.77
N ALA A 71 -5.27 -5.78 -13.32
CA ALA A 71 -4.24 -5.69 -12.29
C ALA A 71 -4.73 -6.28 -10.96
N LEU A 72 -3.95 -7.20 -10.44
CA LEU A 72 -4.09 -7.66 -9.06
C LEU A 72 -3.51 -6.61 -8.13
N ILE A 73 -4.31 -6.17 -7.17
CA ILE A 73 -3.90 -5.14 -6.22
C ILE A 73 -3.83 -5.69 -4.80
N ALA A 74 -2.83 -5.24 -4.04
CA ALA A 74 -2.79 -5.44 -2.60
C ALA A 74 -2.64 -4.10 -1.89
N ALA A 75 -3.20 -3.99 -0.68
CA ALA A 75 -3.23 -2.73 0.04
C ALA A 75 -2.95 -2.90 1.53
N VAL A 76 -2.28 -1.90 2.10
CA VAL A 76 -2.18 -1.65 3.53
C VAL A 76 -2.87 -0.32 3.81
N PHE A 77 -3.96 -0.38 4.55
CA PHE A 77 -4.71 0.80 4.96
C PHE A 77 -4.14 1.41 6.24
N GLN A 78 -4.57 2.60 6.58
CA GLN A 78 -4.21 3.25 7.84
C GLN A 78 -4.57 2.37 9.06
N GLU A 79 -5.70 1.66 8.99
CA GLU A 79 -6.05 0.57 9.89
C GLU A 79 -5.53 -0.75 9.31
N ASP A 80 -4.98 -1.65 10.14
CA ASP A 80 -4.30 -2.87 9.66
C ASP A 80 -5.24 -3.87 8.97
N ARG A 81 -6.56 -3.79 9.25
CA ARG A 81 -7.61 -4.64 8.68
C ARG A 81 -7.24 -6.12 8.68
N LEU A 82 -6.70 -6.57 9.81
CA LEU A 82 -6.41 -7.98 10.06
C LEU A 82 -7.65 -8.70 10.62
N CYS A 83 -7.71 -10.01 10.40
CA CYS A 83 -8.70 -10.87 11.03
C CYS A 83 -8.24 -11.16 12.46
N ASP A 84 -8.79 -10.46 13.46
CA ASP A 84 -8.33 -10.43 14.85
C ASP A 84 -8.25 -11.79 15.53
N GLY A 85 -9.13 -12.73 15.17
CA GLY A 85 -9.14 -14.09 15.69
C GLY A 85 -8.16 -15.06 15.02
N MET A 86 -7.54 -14.64 13.93
CA MET A 86 -6.57 -15.47 13.18
C MET A 86 -5.14 -15.16 13.61
N THR A 87 -4.25 -16.14 13.44
CA THR A 87 -2.81 -15.96 13.68
C THR A 87 -2.18 -15.01 12.64
N ALA A 88 -0.95 -14.54 12.91
CA ALA A 88 -0.20 -13.74 11.93
C ALA A 88 -0.01 -14.51 10.62
N THR A 89 0.45 -15.77 10.69
CA THR A 89 0.61 -16.65 9.53
C THR A 89 -0.69 -16.84 8.75
N ALA A 90 -1.82 -17.06 9.46
CA ALA A 90 -3.11 -17.24 8.80
C ALA A 90 -3.57 -15.96 8.08
N ASN A 91 -3.33 -14.76 8.67
CA ASN A 91 -3.61 -13.50 8.01
C ASN A 91 -2.76 -13.29 6.74
N ILE A 92 -1.47 -13.62 6.79
CA ILE A 92 -0.56 -13.49 5.64
C ILE A 92 -0.97 -14.44 4.51
N ARG A 93 -1.49 -15.62 4.84
CA ARG A 93 -1.91 -16.65 3.85
C ARG A 93 -3.26 -16.40 3.20
N LEU A 94 -4.06 -15.43 3.66
CA LEU A 94 -5.37 -15.15 3.08
C LEU A 94 -5.34 -14.94 1.55
N PRO A 95 -4.41 -14.15 0.98
CA PRO A 95 -4.32 -13.99 -0.49
C PRO A 95 -3.92 -15.27 -1.22
N HIS A 96 -3.40 -16.27 -0.52
CA HIS A 96 -2.81 -17.49 -1.04
C HIS A 96 -3.66 -18.74 -0.78
N ALA A 97 -4.96 -18.59 -0.55
CA ALA A 97 -5.87 -19.70 -0.24
C ALA A 97 -5.93 -20.81 -1.31
N GLY A 98 -5.48 -20.51 -2.54
CA GLY A 98 -5.41 -21.47 -3.64
C GLY A 98 -4.11 -22.29 -3.71
N LEU A 99 -3.09 -21.97 -2.92
CA LEU A 99 -1.82 -22.70 -2.96
C LEU A 99 -1.92 -24.08 -2.33
N HIS A 100 -1.32 -25.08 -2.98
CA HIS A 100 -1.35 -26.47 -2.53
C HIS A 100 0.01 -27.17 -2.73
N GLY A 101 0.20 -28.28 -2.03
CA GLY A 101 1.32 -29.20 -2.28
C GLY A 101 2.70 -28.55 -2.15
N ALA A 102 3.48 -28.52 -3.23
CA ALA A 102 4.85 -27.98 -3.25
C ALA A 102 4.86 -26.45 -3.15
N GLU A 103 3.97 -25.77 -3.87
CA GLU A 103 3.85 -24.30 -3.87
C GLU A 103 3.55 -23.76 -2.47
N LEU A 104 2.62 -24.38 -1.76
CA LEU A 104 2.31 -24.00 -0.38
C LEU A 104 3.53 -24.20 0.55
N ARG A 105 4.29 -25.28 0.38
CA ARG A 105 5.50 -25.51 1.20
C ARG A 105 6.55 -24.44 0.95
N GLU A 106 6.79 -24.09 -0.30
CA GLU A 106 7.74 -23.04 -0.68
C GLU A 106 7.29 -21.67 -0.13
N PHE A 107 6.01 -21.36 -0.25
CA PHE A 107 5.45 -20.14 0.34
C PHE A 107 5.63 -20.09 1.86
N ILE A 108 5.37 -21.20 2.58
CA ILE A 108 5.57 -21.27 4.04
C ILE A 108 7.02 -21.00 4.44
N GLU A 109 7.98 -21.51 3.69
CA GLU A 109 9.40 -21.24 3.96
C GLU A 109 9.79 -19.78 3.68
N HIS A 110 9.20 -19.17 2.64
CA HIS A 110 9.35 -17.74 2.37
C HIS A 110 8.69 -16.88 3.47
N GLU A 111 7.46 -17.20 3.86
CA GLU A 111 6.73 -16.54 4.95
C GLU A 111 7.51 -16.56 6.27
N ARG A 112 8.08 -17.70 6.65
CA ARG A 112 8.89 -17.83 7.87
C ARG A 112 10.12 -16.92 7.86
N ARG A 113 10.82 -16.85 6.71
CA ARG A 113 11.95 -15.93 6.54
C ARG A 113 11.50 -14.49 6.64
N ALA A 114 10.43 -14.13 5.95
CA ALA A 114 9.86 -12.79 5.96
C ALA A 114 9.46 -12.33 7.38
N LEU A 115 8.77 -13.17 8.14
CA LEU A 115 8.39 -12.91 9.54
C LEU A 115 9.63 -12.61 10.40
N LYS A 116 10.68 -13.44 10.29
CA LYS A 116 11.93 -13.25 11.02
C LYS A 116 12.64 -11.95 10.61
N GLU A 117 12.68 -11.63 9.32
CA GLU A 117 13.32 -10.43 8.80
C GLU A 117 12.64 -9.16 9.32
N VAL A 118 11.32 -9.15 9.40
CA VAL A 118 10.59 -8.01 9.99
C VAL A 118 10.51 -8.07 11.52
N GLY A 119 11.17 -9.01 12.18
CA GLY A 119 11.27 -9.10 13.63
C GLY A 119 9.99 -9.60 14.31
N ILE A 120 9.34 -10.60 13.73
CA ILE A 120 8.26 -11.38 14.34
C ILE A 120 8.77 -12.81 14.53
N ASP A 121 8.82 -13.28 15.76
CA ASP A 121 9.27 -14.63 16.05
C ASP A 121 8.18 -15.70 15.80
N ALA A 122 8.55 -16.97 15.91
CA ALA A 122 7.65 -18.08 15.61
C ALA A 122 6.48 -18.18 16.61
N ASP A 123 6.72 -17.84 17.89
CA ASP A 123 5.70 -17.88 18.94
C ASP A 123 4.70 -16.73 18.74
N GLU A 124 5.19 -15.55 18.41
CA GLU A 124 4.37 -14.39 18.06
C GLU A 124 3.54 -14.65 16.79
N ALA A 125 4.16 -15.26 15.78
CA ALA A 125 3.49 -15.59 14.52
C ALA A 125 2.36 -16.63 14.69
N ALA A 126 2.43 -17.46 15.72
CA ALA A 126 1.41 -18.47 16.05
C ALA A 126 0.27 -17.94 16.92
N ARG A 127 0.37 -16.70 17.44
CA ARG A 127 -0.70 -16.09 18.27
C ARG A 127 -1.75 -15.41 17.40
N PRO A 128 -3.02 -15.33 17.88
CA PRO A 128 -4.02 -14.45 17.29
C PRO A 128 -3.53 -13.01 17.23
N VAL A 129 -3.74 -12.31 16.09
CA VAL A 129 -3.20 -10.96 15.93
C VAL A 129 -3.72 -9.93 16.92
N ARG A 130 -4.88 -10.17 17.55
CA ARG A 130 -5.38 -9.34 18.66
C ARG A 130 -4.45 -9.31 19.89
N GLU A 131 -3.57 -10.30 20.04
CA GLU A 131 -2.62 -10.43 21.15
C GLU A 131 -1.25 -9.80 20.83
N LEU A 132 -1.06 -9.37 19.58
CA LEU A 132 0.16 -8.70 19.11
C LEU A 132 0.12 -7.21 19.45
N SER A 133 1.31 -6.61 19.62
CA SER A 133 1.44 -5.16 19.74
C SER A 133 1.03 -4.46 18.44
N GLY A 134 0.73 -3.15 18.50
CA GLY A 134 0.37 -2.37 17.32
C GLY A 134 1.43 -2.43 16.21
N GLY A 135 2.72 -2.32 16.58
CA GLY A 135 3.82 -2.44 15.62
C GLY A 135 3.95 -3.84 15.01
N GLN A 136 3.69 -4.90 15.77
CA GLN A 136 3.65 -6.27 15.24
C GLN A 136 2.48 -6.47 14.28
N ARG A 137 1.29 -5.99 14.65
CA ARG A 137 0.10 -6.01 13.77
C ARG A 137 0.39 -5.29 12.46
N ARG A 138 1.00 -4.11 12.53
CA ARG A 138 1.40 -3.34 11.33
C ARG A 138 2.34 -4.11 10.43
N ARG A 139 3.35 -4.77 10.99
CA ARG A 139 4.28 -5.62 10.24
C ARG A 139 3.58 -6.82 9.59
N VAL A 140 2.62 -7.46 10.26
CA VAL A 140 1.80 -8.54 9.67
C VAL A 140 0.96 -8.02 8.49
N ALA A 141 0.33 -6.85 8.61
CA ALA A 141 -0.45 -6.25 7.53
C ALA A 141 0.41 -5.93 6.30
N LEU A 142 1.63 -5.42 6.54
CA LEU A 142 2.61 -5.17 5.49
C LEU A 142 3.06 -6.47 4.81
N LEU A 143 3.41 -7.50 5.56
CA LEU A 143 3.78 -8.80 4.99
C LEU A 143 2.66 -9.41 4.16
N ARG A 144 1.40 -9.31 4.63
CA ARG A 144 0.26 -9.81 3.85
C ARG A 144 0.14 -9.14 2.48
N ALA A 145 0.43 -7.84 2.39
CA ALA A 145 0.38 -7.12 1.13
C ALA A 145 1.64 -7.35 0.27
N LEU A 146 2.84 -7.34 0.89
CA LEU A 146 4.11 -7.49 0.17
C LEU A 146 4.31 -8.90 -0.40
N LEU A 147 3.80 -9.94 0.28
CA LEU A 147 3.88 -11.32 -0.17
C LEU A 147 2.73 -11.71 -1.09
N ALA A 148 1.72 -10.86 -1.27
CA ALA A 148 0.67 -11.10 -2.24
C ALA A 148 1.23 -11.05 -3.68
N ASP A 149 0.69 -11.90 -4.54
CA ASP A 149 0.98 -11.87 -5.98
C ASP A 149 0.17 -10.73 -6.62
N ALA A 150 0.69 -9.49 -6.46
CA ALA A 150 0.03 -8.28 -6.87
C ALA A 150 0.89 -7.49 -7.87
N ASP A 151 0.25 -6.92 -8.90
CA ASP A 151 0.86 -6.04 -9.89
C ASP A 151 1.04 -4.62 -9.35
N ALA A 152 0.11 -4.19 -8.48
CA ALA A 152 0.17 -2.88 -7.85
C ALA A 152 -0.06 -2.96 -6.34
N LEU A 153 0.67 -2.11 -5.60
CA LEU A 153 0.63 -2.02 -4.15
C LEU A 153 0.17 -0.63 -3.71
N PHE A 154 -0.73 -0.59 -2.74
CA PHE A 154 -1.27 0.65 -2.20
C PHE A 154 -1.02 0.73 -0.70
N PHE A 155 -0.20 1.68 -0.27
CA PHE A 155 0.24 1.85 1.10
C PHE A 155 -0.23 3.20 1.68
N ASP A 156 -1.12 3.14 2.64
CA ASP A 156 -1.61 4.31 3.39
C ASP A 156 -0.88 4.38 4.74
N GLU A 157 0.11 5.27 4.83
CA GLU A 157 0.99 5.47 5.98
C GLU A 157 1.62 4.14 6.50
N PRO A 158 2.29 3.33 5.66
CA PRO A 158 2.64 1.95 5.97
C PRO A 158 3.56 1.80 7.18
N LEU A 159 4.45 2.76 7.44
CA LEU A 159 5.43 2.70 8.54
C LEU A 159 4.94 3.39 9.82
N ARG A 160 3.71 3.92 9.83
CA ARG A 160 3.15 4.58 11.00
C ARG A 160 3.05 3.62 12.19
N GLY A 161 3.48 4.10 13.37
CA GLY A 161 3.44 3.34 14.61
C GLY A 161 4.59 2.33 14.78
N LEU A 162 5.53 2.28 13.83
CA LEU A 162 6.80 1.60 13.98
C LEU A 162 7.85 2.56 14.55
N ASP A 163 8.74 2.04 15.36
CA ASP A 163 9.96 2.76 15.72
C ASP A 163 10.94 2.82 14.52
N ALA A 164 11.98 3.61 14.61
CA ALA A 164 12.91 3.83 13.51
C ALA A 164 13.55 2.53 13.02
N GLU A 165 13.98 1.66 13.97
CA GLU A 165 14.59 0.37 13.62
C GLU A 165 13.58 -0.57 12.93
N GLY A 166 12.34 -0.63 13.41
CA GLY A 166 11.27 -1.42 12.81
C GLY A 166 10.89 -0.90 11.43
N ALA A 167 10.84 0.41 11.23
CA ALA A 167 10.58 1.04 9.94
C ALA A 167 11.71 0.73 8.93
N ASP A 168 12.97 0.86 9.34
CA ASP A 168 14.12 0.57 8.48
C ASP A 168 14.19 -0.92 8.12
N ARG A 169 13.90 -1.80 9.08
CA ARG A 169 13.83 -3.25 8.86
C ARG A 169 12.76 -3.65 7.85
N VAL A 170 11.55 -3.09 7.99
CA VAL A 170 10.45 -3.35 7.05
C VAL A 170 10.75 -2.78 5.67
N ALA A 171 11.26 -1.56 5.59
CA ALA A 171 11.61 -0.93 4.32
C ALA A 171 12.72 -1.71 3.58
N GLY A 172 13.74 -2.17 4.31
CA GLY A 172 14.80 -3.02 3.74
C GLY A 172 14.28 -4.35 3.20
N PHE A 173 13.35 -5.00 3.94
CA PHE A 173 12.67 -6.20 3.45
C PHE A 173 11.79 -5.93 2.23
N ALA A 174 11.07 -4.80 2.21
CA ALA A 174 10.17 -4.44 1.12
C ALA A 174 10.93 -4.10 -0.17
N ALA A 175 12.07 -3.43 -0.08
CA ALA A 175 12.79 -2.87 -1.24
C ALA A 175 12.92 -3.83 -2.44
N PRO A 176 13.43 -5.08 -2.31
CA PRO A 176 13.51 -6.01 -3.44
C PRO A 176 12.13 -6.45 -3.97
N LEU A 177 11.09 -6.44 -3.14
CA LEU A 177 9.73 -6.86 -3.50
C LEU A 177 8.95 -5.77 -4.24
N LEU A 178 9.39 -4.51 -4.16
CA LEU A 178 8.79 -3.38 -4.86
C LEU A 178 9.29 -3.24 -6.30
N VAL A 179 10.42 -3.87 -6.64
CA VAL A 179 11.02 -3.77 -7.98
C VAL A 179 10.06 -4.25 -9.07
N GLY A 180 9.79 -3.39 -10.05
CA GLY A 180 8.91 -3.68 -11.19
C GLY A 180 7.42 -3.63 -10.87
N LYS A 181 7.02 -3.38 -9.62
CA LYS A 181 5.62 -3.16 -9.23
C LYS A 181 5.27 -1.67 -9.26
N THR A 182 4.03 -1.37 -9.62
CA THR A 182 3.52 0.00 -9.45
C THR A 182 3.08 0.19 -8.01
N VAL A 183 3.72 1.11 -7.30
CA VAL A 183 3.46 1.31 -5.86
C VAL A 183 2.98 2.72 -5.60
N PHE A 184 1.88 2.85 -4.87
CA PHE A 184 1.38 4.11 -4.34
C PHE A 184 1.59 4.13 -2.84
N TRP A 185 2.49 4.99 -2.39
CA TRP A 185 2.89 5.11 -0.99
C TRP A 185 2.51 6.50 -0.47
N VAL A 186 1.47 6.55 0.34
CA VAL A 186 1.04 7.78 1.00
C VAL A 186 1.70 7.91 2.35
N THR A 187 2.30 9.05 2.62
CA THR A 187 2.91 9.37 3.90
C THR A 187 2.89 10.87 4.16
N HIS A 188 3.01 11.27 5.41
CA HIS A 188 3.29 12.65 5.83
C HIS A 188 4.74 12.79 6.36
N ASP A 189 5.51 11.69 6.40
CA ASP A 189 6.89 11.67 6.89
C ASP A 189 7.85 11.63 5.70
N GLU A 190 8.57 12.73 5.49
CA GLU A 190 9.57 12.83 4.42
C GLU A 190 10.72 11.83 4.56
N ARG A 191 10.97 11.33 5.78
CA ARG A 191 11.99 10.29 6.01
C ARG A 191 11.68 8.99 5.27
N ASP A 192 10.41 8.71 4.98
CA ASP A 192 10.04 7.52 4.24
C ASP A 192 10.63 7.52 2.83
N ALA A 193 10.81 8.70 2.20
CA ALA A 193 11.43 8.80 0.89
C ALA A 193 12.87 8.28 0.87
N SER A 194 13.63 8.49 1.94
CA SER A 194 15.02 8.00 2.04
C SER A 194 15.13 6.47 2.18
N ARG A 195 14.00 5.78 2.45
CA ARG A 195 13.92 4.33 2.56
C ARG A 195 13.57 3.62 1.26
N VAL A 196 13.21 4.39 0.23
CA VAL A 196 12.78 3.87 -1.07
C VAL A 196 13.76 4.35 -2.13
N ALA A 197 14.20 3.44 -3.01
CA ALA A 197 15.08 3.80 -4.11
C ALA A 197 14.30 4.55 -5.20
N ASP A 198 14.82 5.70 -5.62
CA ASP A 198 14.35 6.51 -6.76
C ASP A 198 12.82 6.69 -6.84
N PRO A 199 12.15 7.16 -5.77
CA PRO A 199 10.72 7.33 -5.81
C PRO A 199 10.32 8.53 -6.66
N VAL A 200 9.22 8.40 -7.40
CA VAL A 200 8.55 9.52 -8.03
C VAL A 200 7.71 10.24 -6.99
N CYS A 201 8.11 11.44 -6.59
CA CYS A 201 7.47 12.18 -5.51
C CYS A 201 6.33 13.09 -6.01
N TRP A 202 5.25 13.10 -5.26
CA TRP A 202 4.06 13.93 -5.48
C TRP A 202 3.68 14.66 -4.21
N VAL A 203 3.06 15.83 -4.34
CA VAL A 203 2.44 16.52 -3.23
C VAL A 203 0.95 16.71 -3.52
N LEU A 204 0.11 16.37 -2.54
CA LEU A 204 -1.32 16.66 -2.55
C LEU A 204 -1.58 17.80 -1.57
N SER A 205 -2.07 18.93 -2.09
CA SER A 205 -2.42 20.11 -1.31
C SER A 205 -3.61 20.81 -1.97
N ASP A 206 -4.56 21.28 -1.16
CA ASP A 206 -5.76 21.99 -1.62
C ASP A 206 -6.54 21.23 -2.70
N GLY A 207 -6.58 19.90 -2.59
CA GLY A 207 -7.26 19.01 -3.53
C GLY A 207 -6.56 18.86 -4.89
N VAL A 208 -5.35 19.38 -5.06
CA VAL A 208 -4.57 19.31 -6.30
C VAL A 208 -3.32 18.47 -6.10
N LEU A 209 -3.12 17.50 -7.01
CA LEU A 209 -1.92 16.67 -7.03
C LEU A 209 -0.86 17.26 -7.97
N ARG A 210 0.37 17.41 -7.49
CA ARG A 210 1.50 17.94 -8.28
C ARG A 210 2.70 17.03 -8.14
N ARG A 211 3.38 16.77 -9.27
CA ARG A 211 4.67 16.08 -9.26
C ARG A 211 5.75 17.03 -8.71
N MET A 212 6.56 16.52 -7.81
CA MET A 212 7.72 17.25 -7.32
C MET A 212 8.87 17.16 -8.31
N PRO A 213 9.68 18.21 -8.47
CA PRO A 213 10.93 18.10 -9.25
C PRO A 213 11.85 17.04 -8.64
N ALA A 214 12.59 16.35 -9.52
CA ALA A 214 13.57 15.36 -9.13
C ALA A 214 14.79 16.00 -8.43
#